data_4976c68852b4c9568163054261e61f48
#
_entry.id   4976c68852b4c9568163054261e61f48
#
_cell.length_a   1.000
_cell.length_b   1.000
_cell.length_c   1.000
_cell.angle_alpha   90.00
_cell.angle_beta   90.00
_cell.angle_gamma   90.00
#
_symmetry.space_group_name_H-M   'P 1'
#
loop_
_entity.id
_entity.type
_entity.pdbx_description
1 polymer ?
#
loop_
_entity_poly.entity_id
_entity_poly.type
_entity_poly.pdbx_seq_one_letter_code
_entity_poly.pdbx_strand_id
1 'polypeptide(L)'
;MQFYGAVPSHDLTYSDVFLVPSRSDVASRLDVSLAPGDGTGATLPIVSANMNSVTGPRLAATLARRGGLGVLPQDMHLQDLDSAIRWVKTQSVQFDTPFGFAPEDTVAMATSQVPPADGQGIVIHDAQGAYLGCIVASRLASALPDARLGDLLHGPLTSLDADDLDGPRSAFDVMTAADLDFAPVLHHGAIVGTLSRRSALRATLYQPALDAQGRLRVAAALGLNGDVGARARALATAGVDVLVLDTAHGHQDGMLRALRIVADLDL
;
A
#
# COMPACT_ATOMS: atom_id res chain seq x y z
N MET A 1 23.81 -18.76 0.64
CA MET A 1 24.95 -17.86 0.39
C MET A 1 26.19 -18.72 0.21
N GLN A 2 27.03 -18.44 -0.77
CA GLN A 2 28.31 -19.12 -0.97
C GLN A 2 29.43 -18.13 -0.68
N PHE A 3 30.45 -18.56 0.06
CA PHE A 3 31.61 -17.73 0.36
C PHE A 3 32.75 -18.09 -0.60
N TYR A 4 33.48 -17.08 -1.05
CA TYR A 4 34.71 -17.25 -1.79
C TYR A 4 35.86 -17.46 -0.79
N GLY A 5 36.19 -18.73 -0.51
CA GLY A 5 37.15 -19.13 0.50
C GLY A 5 36.51 -19.81 1.71
N ALA A 6 37.18 -19.74 2.85
CA ALA A 6 36.68 -20.35 4.08
C ALA A 6 35.44 -19.62 4.61
N VAL A 7 34.51 -20.38 5.17
CA VAL A 7 33.38 -19.79 5.89
C VAL A 7 33.92 -19.05 7.12
N PRO A 8 33.56 -17.78 7.36
CA PRO A 8 34.00 -17.03 8.54
C PRO A 8 33.61 -17.74 9.84
N SER A 9 34.46 -17.65 10.84
CA SER A 9 34.26 -18.24 12.18
C SER A 9 33.49 -17.32 13.13
N HIS A 10 33.06 -16.15 12.66
CA HIS A 10 32.33 -15.14 13.41
C HIS A 10 31.20 -14.56 12.57
N ASP A 11 30.25 -13.91 13.21
CA ASP A 11 29.16 -13.22 12.53
C ASP A 11 29.67 -12.02 11.74
N LEU A 12 29.07 -11.80 10.56
CA LEU A 12 29.45 -10.74 9.63
C LEU A 12 28.38 -9.63 9.62
N THR A 13 28.84 -8.41 9.46
CA THR A 13 27.98 -7.26 9.12
C THR A 13 28.02 -6.99 7.61
N TYR A 14 27.15 -6.09 7.13
CA TYR A 14 27.18 -5.68 5.73
C TYR A 14 28.49 -5.01 5.32
N SER A 15 29.24 -4.43 6.27
CA SER A 15 30.56 -3.84 6.03
C SER A 15 31.66 -4.87 5.83
N ASP A 16 31.44 -6.11 6.22
CA ASP A 16 32.44 -7.18 6.16
C ASP A 16 32.32 -8.03 4.88
N VAL A 17 31.34 -7.75 4.02
CA VAL A 17 31.04 -8.57 2.85
C VAL A 17 30.94 -7.76 1.57
N PHE A 18 31.35 -8.38 0.47
CA PHE A 18 31.20 -7.86 -0.89
C PHE A 18 30.58 -8.92 -1.78
N LEU A 19 29.77 -8.48 -2.75
CA LEU A 19 29.33 -9.36 -3.82
C LEU A 19 30.47 -9.56 -4.82
N VAL A 20 30.87 -10.81 -5.02
CA VAL A 20 31.88 -11.14 -6.02
C VAL A 20 31.24 -11.08 -7.41
N PRO A 21 31.77 -10.26 -8.33
CA PRO A 21 31.27 -10.21 -9.69
C PRO A 21 31.33 -11.58 -10.36
N SER A 22 30.27 -11.96 -11.05
CA SER A 22 30.22 -13.20 -11.82
C SER A 22 29.74 -12.92 -13.24
N ARG A 23 29.96 -13.90 -14.14
CA ARG A 23 29.42 -13.80 -15.50
C ARG A 23 27.90 -13.75 -15.44
N SER A 24 27.31 -12.80 -16.20
CA SER A 24 25.87 -12.63 -16.34
C SER A 24 25.53 -12.47 -17.82
N ASP A 25 24.37 -12.96 -18.21
CA ASP A 25 23.74 -12.75 -19.51
C ASP A 25 22.64 -11.68 -19.47
N VAL A 26 22.42 -11.07 -18.31
CA VAL A 26 21.46 -9.99 -18.12
C VAL A 26 21.89 -8.76 -18.90
N ALA A 27 21.11 -8.39 -19.91
CA ALA A 27 21.39 -7.23 -20.77
C ALA A 27 20.90 -5.90 -20.18
N SER A 28 19.82 -5.92 -19.41
CA SER A 28 19.24 -4.75 -18.76
C SER A 28 18.91 -5.04 -17.29
N ARG A 29 19.14 -4.07 -16.42
CA ARG A 29 18.68 -4.16 -15.02
C ARG A 29 17.16 -4.30 -14.89
N LEU A 30 16.40 -3.92 -15.92
CA LEU A 30 14.94 -4.08 -15.96
C LEU A 30 14.52 -5.55 -16.21
N ASP A 31 15.43 -6.39 -16.67
CA ASP A 31 15.18 -7.82 -16.90
C ASP A 31 15.40 -8.67 -15.65
N VAL A 32 15.85 -8.03 -14.54
CA VAL A 32 16.06 -8.69 -13.25
C VAL A 32 14.73 -8.81 -12.51
N SER A 33 14.28 -10.03 -12.26
CA SER A 33 13.11 -10.27 -11.42
C SER A 33 13.43 -9.90 -9.98
N LEU A 34 12.59 -9.06 -9.37
CA LEU A 34 12.66 -8.68 -7.96
C LEU A 34 11.67 -9.45 -7.10
N ALA A 35 10.87 -10.34 -7.69
CA ALA A 35 9.90 -11.14 -6.95
C ALA A 35 10.62 -12.04 -5.95
N PRO A 36 10.30 -11.98 -4.65
CA PRO A 36 10.87 -12.87 -3.66
C PRO A 36 10.37 -14.30 -3.88
N GLY A 37 11.25 -15.29 -3.68
CA GLY A 37 10.90 -16.71 -3.79
C GLY A 37 10.32 -17.29 -2.48
N ASP A 38 9.65 -16.50 -1.67
CA ASP A 38 9.21 -16.83 -0.31
C ASP A 38 7.74 -17.28 -0.23
N GLY A 39 7.03 -17.34 -1.35
CA GLY A 39 5.62 -17.74 -1.41
C GLY A 39 4.62 -16.66 -1.00
N THR A 40 5.04 -15.47 -0.59
CA THR A 40 4.15 -14.38 -0.20
C THR A 40 3.34 -13.81 -1.36
N GLY A 41 3.77 -14.03 -2.60
CA GLY A 41 3.16 -13.46 -3.80
C GLY A 41 3.43 -11.96 -3.98
N ALA A 42 4.35 -11.39 -3.21
CA ALA A 42 4.88 -10.06 -3.49
C ALA A 42 5.69 -10.07 -4.80
N THR A 43 5.68 -8.97 -5.53
CA THR A 43 6.47 -8.79 -6.76
C THR A 43 7.74 -7.97 -6.52
N LEU A 44 7.82 -7.32 -5.35
CA LEU A 44 9.00 -6.62 -4.84
C LEU A 44 9.32 -7.08 -3.41
N PRO A 45 10.60 -7.19 -3.03
CA PRO A 45 11.03 -7.62 -1.70
C PRO A 45 10.96 -6.48 -0.67
N ILE A 46 9.81 -5.80 -0.60
CA ILE A 46 9.57 -4.70 0.32
C ILE A 46 8.37 -5.03 1.18
N VAL A 47 8.59 -5.05 2.50
CA VAL A 47 7.56 -5.33 3.50
C VAL A 47 7.53 -4.16 4.49
N SER A 48 6.35 -3.63 4.81
CA SER A 48 6.24 -2.63 5.88
C SER A 48 6.16 -3.28 7.24
N ALA A 49 6.82 -2.65 8.22
CA ALA A 49 6.84 -3.12 9.59
C ALA A 49 5.42 -3.13 10.21
N ASN A 50 5.12 -4.16 10.98
CA ASN A 50 3.85 -4.36 11.69
C ASN A 50 3.75 -3.50 12.96
N MET A 51 3.97 -2.21 12.82
CA MET A 51 3.95 -1.23 13.91
C MET A 51 2.76 -0.27 13.74
N ASN A 52 2.07 0.05 14.85
CA ASN A 52 0.89 0.93 14.84
C ASN A 52 1.14 2.31 14.22
N SER A 53 2.37 2.84 14.38
CA SER A 53 2.78 4.12 13.80
C SER A 53 3.26 4.04 12.35
N VAL A 54 3.33 2.84 11.77
CA VAL A 54 3.87 2.60 10.41
C VAL A 54 2.79 2.06 9.48
N THR A 55 2.24 0.88 9.79
CA THR A 55 1.36 0.18 8.85
C THR A 55 -0.09 0.22 9.27
N GLY A 56 -0.85 1.07 8.59
CA GLY A 56 -2.29 1.02 8.56
C GLY A 56 -2.81 0.47 7.22
N PRO A 57 -4.13 0.31 7.06
CA PRO A 57 -4.73 -0.27 5.85
C PRO A 57 -4.38 0.53 4.59
N ARG A 58 -4.27 1.85 4.67
CA ARG A 58 -3.91 2.71 3.53
C ARG A 58 -2.49 2.45 3.04
N LEU A 59 -1.51 2.30 3.94
CA LEU A 59 -0.15 1.96 3.54
C LEU A 59 -0.09 0.53 2.97
N ALA A 60 -0.81 -0.42 3.58
CA ALA A 60 -0.89 -1.79 3.08
C ALA A 60 -1.41 -1.83 1.63
N ALA A 61 -2.51 -1.13 1.33
CA ALA A 61 -3.03 -1.02 -0.03
C ALA A 61 -2.03 -0.35 -0.99
N THR A 62 -1.35 0.70 -0.55
CA THR A 62 -0.36 1.42 -1.37
C THR A 62 0.84 0.54 -1.70
N LEU A 63 1.36 -0.22 -0.73
CA LEU A 63 2.46 -1.15 -0.95
C LEU A 63 2.06 -2.29 -1.89
N ALA A 64 0.89 -2.89 -1.68
CA ALA A 64 0.40 -3.95 -2.54
C ALA A 64 0.25 -3.51 -4.00
N ARG A 65 -0.25 -2.29 -4.27
CA ARG A 65 -0.28 -1.73 -5.63
C ARG A 65 1.10 -1.59 -6.26
N ARG A 66 2.14 -1.51 -5.44
CA ARG A 66 3.53 -1.38 -5.91
C ARG A 66 4.32 -2.68 -5.82
N GLY A 67 3.63 -3.76 -5.51
CA GLY A 67 4.22 -5.08 -5.48
C GLY A 67 4.82 -5.51 -4.16
N GLY A 68 4.81 -4.66 -3.14
CA GLY A 68 5.24 -4.98 -1.78
C GLY A 68 4.12 -5.60 -0.93
N LEU A 69 4.38 -5.78 0.36
CA LEU A 69 3.44 -6.37 1.31
C LEU A 69 3.33 -5.51 2.56
N GLY A 70 2.12 -5.06 2.89
CA GLY A 70 1.83 -4.38 4.14
C GLY A 70 1.45 -5.38 5.24
N VAL A 71 2.11 -5.29 6.40
CA VAL A 71 1.80 -6.15 7.56
C VAL A 71 1.09 -5.34 8.62
N LEU A 72 -0.20 -5.62 8.83
CA LEU A 72 -1.01 -4.96 9.86
C LEU A 72 -0.55 -5.37 11.27
N PRO A 73 -0.54 -4.43 12.24
CA PRO A 73 -0.02 -4.69 13.59
C PRO A 73 -0.81 -5.72 14.38
N GLN A 74 -0.11 -6.49 15.23
CA GLN A 74 -0.73 -7.48 16.11
C GLN A 74 -1.59 -6.88 17.24
N ASP A 75 -1.30 -5.62 17.63
CA ASP A 75 -1.95 -4.95 18.76
C ASP A 75 -3.34 -4.39 18.40
N MET A 76 -3.72 -4.41 17.14
CA MET A 76 -5.07 -4.04 16.72
C MET A 76 -6.11 -5.04 17.24
N HIS A 77 -7.27 -4.54 17.65
CA HIS A 77 -8.39 -5.41 17.97
C HIS A 77 -8.81 -6.24 16.75
N LEU A 78 -9.30 -7.46 16.98
CA LEU A 78 -9.63 -8.38 15.89
C LEU A 78 -10.69 -7.82 14.93
N GLN A 79 -11.67 -7.06 15.46
CA GLN A 79 -12.67 -6.40 14.63
C GLN A 79 -12.10 -5.30 13.73
N ASP A 80 -11.12 -4.55 14.24
CA ASP A 80 -10.43 -3.51 13.46
C ASP A 80 -9.54 -4.12 12.39
N LEU A 81 -8.88 -5.24 12.71
CA LEU A 81 -8.11 -6.03 11.73
C LEU A 81 -9.00 -6.59 10.62
N ASP A 82 -10.15 -7.20 10.97
CA ASP A 82 -11.12 -7.69 9.98
C ASP A 82 -11.56 -6.55 9.05
N SER A 83 -11.95 -5.42 9.63
CA SER A 83 -12.36 -4.23 8.87
C SER A 83 -11.25 -3.71 7.97
N ALA A 84 -10.01 -3.63 8.49
CA ALA A 84 -8.85 -3.16 7.75
C ALA A 84 -8.49 -4.09 6.58
N ILE A 85 -8.50 -5.41 6.80
CA ILE A 85 -8.23 -6.42 5.77
C ILE A 85 -9.28 -6.31 4.66
N ARG A 86 -10.58 -6.33 5.01
CA ARG A 86 -11.67 -6.20 4.04
C ARG A 86 -11.57 -4.90 3.27
N TRP A 87 -11.26 -3.80 3.96
CA TRP A 87 -11.09 -2.52 3.31
C TRP A 87 -9.94 -2.55 2.28
N VAL A 88 -8.78 -3.13 2.60
CA VAL A 88 -7.68 -3.29 1.62
C VAL A 88 -8.15 -4.08 0.40
N LYS A 89 -8.91 -5.15 0.61
CA LYS A 89 -9.45 -6.01 -0.45
C LYS A 89 -10.44 -5.30 -1.39
N THR A 90 -11.06 -4.21 -0.95
CA THR A 90 -11.98 -3.41 -1.79
C THR A 90 -11.28 -2.29 -2.56
N GLN A 91 -10.01 -2.01 -2.28
CA GLN A 91 -9.31 -0.90 -2.94
C GLN A 91 -8.98 -1.21 -4.39
N SER A 92 -9.00 -0.16 -5.23
CA SER A 92 -8.59 -0.27 -6.62
C SER A 92 -7.14 -0.78 -6.72
N VAL A 93 -6.89 -1.67 -7.65
CA VAL A 93 -5.55 -2.18 -7.97
C VAL A 93 -4.77 -1.21 -8.88
N GLN A 94 -5.47 -0.31 -9.58
CA GLN A 94 -4.91 0.62 -10.55
C GLN A 94 -4.74 2.03 -10.00
N PHE A 95 -5.71 2.50 -9.22
CA PHE A 95 -5.79 3.90 -8.76
C PHE A 95 -5.43 4.02 -7.29
N ASP A 96 -4.79 5.12 -6.92
CA ASP A 96 -4.50 5.43 -5.53
C ASP A 96 -5.82 5.68 -4.76
N THR A 97 -5.83 5.30 -3.49
CA THR A 97 -7.00 5.49 -2.62
C THR A 97 -7.21 6.98 -2.34
N PRO A 98 -8.38 7.55 -2.63
CA PRO A 98 -8.63 8.97 -2.42
C PRO A 98 -8.60 9.35 -0.94
N PHE A 99 -8.21 10.58 -0.67
CA PHE A 99 -8.52 11.26 0.58
C PHE A 99 -9.78 12.09 0.35
N GLY A 100 -10.90 11.61 0.85
CA GLY A 100 -12.20 12.23 0.71
C GLY A 100 -12.56 13.10 1.91
N PHE A 101 -13.13 14.28 1.65
CA PHE A 101 -13.59 15.22 2.65
C PHE A 101 -14.93 15.84 2.23
N ALA A 102 -15.68 16.34 3.22
CA ALA A 102 -16.86 17.14 2.98
C ALA A 102 -16.51 18.63 2.74
N PRO A 103 -17.38 19.41 2.06
CA PRO A 103 -17.14 20.85 1.85
C PRO A 103 -17.01 21.64 3.17
N GLU A 104 -17.65 21.16 4.25
CA GLU A 104 -17.66 21.78 5.56
C GLU A 104 -16.40 21.52 6.37
N ASP A 105 -15.59 20.52 6.00
CA ASP A 105 -14.33 20.20 6.64
C ASP A 105 -13.32 21.33 6.47
N THR A 106 -12.37 21.42 7.39
CA THR A 106 -11.37 22.49 7.39
C THR A 106 -10.05 22.06 6.74
N VAL A 107 -9.29 23.05 6.29
CA VAL A 107 -7.92 22.86 5.78
C VAL A 107 -7.04 22.16 6.82
N ALA A 108 -7.17 22.50 8.11
CA ALA A 108 -6.43 21.85 9.19
C ALA A 108 -6.72 20.35 9.27
N MET A 109 -7.98 19.93 9.12
CA MET A 109 -8.35 18.50 9.09
C MET A 109 -7.72 17.80 7.90
N ALA A 110 -7.79 18.41 6.71
CA ALA A 110 -7.21 17.84 5.51
C ALA A 110 -5.69 17.70 5.60
N THR A 111 -4.99 18.75 6.04
CA THR A 111 -3.52 18.77 6.14
C THR A 111 -2.98 17.88 7.25
N SER A 112 -3.78 17.54 8.27
CA SER A 112 -3.41 16.54 9.28
C SER A 112 -3.31 15.12 8.71
N GLN A 113 -4.05 14.83 7.63
CA GLN A 113 -4.07 13.51 6.98
C GLN A 113 -3.23 13.47 5.70
N VAL A 114 -3.18 14.58 4.97
CA VAL A 114 -2.48 14.70 3.70
C VAL A 114 -1.42 15.80 3.80
N PRO A 115 -0.17 15.46 4.08
CA PRO A 115 0.91 16.44 4.06
C PRO A 115 0.97 17.13 2.70
N PRO A 116 1.11 18.45 2.64
CA PRO A 116 1.21 19.18 1.39
C PRO A 116 2.50 18.83 0.66
N ALA A 117 2.39 17.98 -0.35
CA ALA A 117 3.51 17.55 -1.21
C ALA A 117 3.06 17.58 -2.67
N ASP A 118 4.02 17.83 -3.57
CA ASP A 118 3.75 17.88 -5.01
C ASP A 118 3.12 16.58 -5.53
N GLY A 119 2.10 16.74 -6.34
CA GLY A 119 1.34 15.64 -6.92
C GLY A 119 0.38 14.96 -5.94
N GLN A 120 0.11 15.58 -4.79
CA GLN A 120 -0.94 15.13 -3.88
C GLN A 120 -2.14 16.09 -3.91
N GLY A 121 -3.27 15.57 -3.46
CA GLY A 121 -4.51 16.34 -3.37
C GLY A 121 -5.58 15.55 -2.63
N ILE A 122 -6.69 16.23 -2.41
CA ILE A 122 -7.89 15.68 -1.78
C ILE A 122 -9.07 15.75 -2.73
N VAL A 123 -10.05 14.92 -2.50
CA VAL A 123 -11.32 14.88 -3.23
C VAL A 123 -12.42 15.38 -2.31
N ILE A 124 -13.25 16.28 -2.82
CA ILE A 124 -14.41 16.78 -2.10
C ILE A 124 -15.66 16.11 -2.65
N HIS A 125 -16.49 15.60 -1.76
CA HIS A 125 -17.73 14.93 -2.10
C HIS A 125 -18.86 15.38 -1.16
N ASP A 126 -20.10 15.26 -1.61
CA ASP A 126 -21.26 15.51 -0.76
C ASP A 126 -21.57 14.34 0.17
N ALA A 127 -22.62 14.47 0.97
CA ALA A 127 -23.08 13.44 1.90
C ALA A 127 -23.55 12.14 1.21
N GLN A 128 -23.84 12.19 -0.08
CA GLN A 128 -24.23 11.05 -0.91
C GLN A 128 -23.04 10.43 -1.65
N GLY A 129 -21.84 11.02 -1.50
CA GLY A 129 -20.60 10.56 -2.13
C GLY A 129 -20.41 11.09 -3.57
N ALA A 130 -21.26 12.02 -4.03
CA ALA A 130 -21.09 12.63 -5.34
C ALA A 130 -19.88 13.56 -5.38
N TYR A 131 -19.12 13.50 -6.46
CA TYR A 131 -17.93 14.31 -6.67
C TYR A 131 -18.28 15.78 -6.82
N LEU A 132 -17.70 16.66 -5.99
CA LEU A 132 -17.85 18.11 -6.03
C LEU A 132 -16.62 18.84 -6.53
N GLY A 133 -15.45 18.21 -6.49
CA GLY A 133 -14.19 18.81 -6.94
C GLY A 133 -12.99 18.22 -6.23
N CYS A 134 -11.81 18.74 -6.56
CA CYS A 134 -10.57 18.37 -5.87
C CYS A 134 -9.75 19.60 -5.52
N ILE A 135 -8.89 19.46 -4.52
CA ILE A 135 -7.98 20.53 -4.08
C ILE A 135 -6.58 19.93 -4.04
N VAL A 136 -5.66 20.52 -4.82
CA VAL A 136 -4.25 20.11 -4.84
C VAL A 136 -3.51 20.56 -3.59
N ALA A 137 -2.47 19.84 -3.20
CA ALA A 137 -1.73 20.09 -1.96
C ALA A 137 -1.12 21.50 -1.88
N SER A 138 -0.66 22.07 -2.97
CA SER A 138 -0.13 23.44 -3.02
C SER A 138 -1.18 24.49 -2.61
N ARG A 139 -2.44 24.26 -2.99
CA ARG A 139 -3.55 25.14 -2.62
C ARG A 139 -3.91 24.98 -1.13
N LEU A 140 -3.91 23.76 -0.61
CA LEU A 140 -4.11 23.53 0.83
C LEU A 140 -3.01 24.21 1.66
N ALA A 141 -1.75 24.14 1.21
CA ALA A 141 -0.61 24.73 1.90
C ALA A 141 -0.67 26.28 1.99
N SER A 142 -1.36 26.93 1.04
CA SER A 142 -1.49 28.38 0.99
C SER A 142 -2.76 28.92 1.65
N ALA A 143 -3.68 28.05 2.07
CA ALA A 143 -4.95 28.44 2.67
C ALA A 143 -4.85 28.55 4.20
N LEU A 144 -5.78 29.30 4.80
CA LEU A 144 -5.87 29.41 6.26
C LEU A 144 -6.35 28.08 6.86
N PRO A 145 -5.81 27.65 8.02
CA PRO A 145 -6.15 26.36 8.63
C PRO A 145 -7.64 26.15 8.95
N ASP A 146 -8.35 27.22 9.28
CA ASP A 146 -9.78 27.25 9.62
C ASP A 146 -10.70 27.48 8.42
N ALA A 147 -10.14 27.73 7.23
CA ALA A 147 -10.94 27.87 6.00
C ALA A 147 -11.66 26.55 5.69
N ARG A 148 -12.90 26.65 5.19
CA ARG A 148 -13.67 25.50 4.71
C ARG A 148 -13.16 25.03 3.37
N LEU A 149 -13.12 23.73 3.15
CA LEU A 149 -12.65 23.14 1.89
C LEU A 149 -13.57 23.51 0.74
N GLY A 150 -14.87 23.64 0.97
CA GLY A 150 -15.84 24.11 -0.03
C GLY A 150 -15.52 25.49 -0.60
N ASP A 151 -15.01 26.42 0.23
CA ASP A 151 -14.64 27.77 -0.18
C ASP A 151 -13.38 27.79 -1.09
N LEU A 152 -12.64 26.69 -1.11
CA LEU A 152 -11.47 26.52 -1.96
C LEU A 152 -11.78 25.88 -3.30
N LEU A 153 -12.99 25.42 -3.54
CA LEU A 153 -13.40 24.86 -4.82
C LEU A 153 -13.65 25.97 -5.83
N HIS A 154 -12.76 26.11 -6.79
CA HIS A 154 -12.90 27.10 -7.87
C HIS A 154 -12.44 26.52 -9.20
N GLY A 155 -13.08 26.94 -10.27
CA GLY A 155 -12.75 26.51 -11.63
C GLY A 155 -13.53 25.28 -12.10
N PRO A 156 -13.23 24.77 -13.29
CA PRO A 156 -13.88 23.59 -13.82
C PRO A 156 -13.55 22.34 -12.99
N LEU A 157 -14.49 21.40 -12.92
CA LEU A 157 -14.25 20.10 -12.30
C LEU A 157 -13.20 19.35 -13.12
N THR A 158 -12.05 19.08 -12.48
CA THR A 158 -10.97 18.32 -13.11
C THR A 158 -11.08 16.87 -12.63
N SER A 159 -11.25 15.95 -13.56
CA SER A 159 -11.26 14.51 -13.28
C SER A 159 -10.85 13.75 -14.54
N LEU A 160 -10.43 12.51 -14.35
CA LEU A 160 -10.24 11.53 -15.43
C LEU A 160 -11.41 10.55 -15.40
N ASP A 161 -11.86 10.10 -16.58
CA ASP A 161 -12.81 9.00 -16.65
C ASP A 161 -12.03 7.67 -16.70
N ALA A 162 -12.41 6.70 -15.88
CA ALA A 162 -11.74 5.41 -15.83
C ALA A 162 -11.87 4.65 -17.15
N ASP A 163 -12.98 4.85 -17.88
CA ASP A 163 -13.24 4.18 -19.16
C ASP A 163 -12.36 4.73 -20.29
N ASP A 164 -11.86 5.96 -20.16
CA ASP A 164 -10.93 6.58 -21.13
C ASP A 164 -9.47 6.17 -20.90
N LEU A 165 -9.17 5.42 -19.83
CA LEU A 165 -7.82 5.04 -19.45
C LEU A 165 -7.49 3.60 -19.86
N ASP A 166 -6.77 3.46 -20.98
CA ASP A 166 -6.22 2.17 -21.43
C ASP A 166 -4.90 1.85 -20.69
N GLY A 167 -5.01 1.60 -19.39
CA GLY A 167 -3.90 1.23 -18.52
C GLY A 167 -3.02 2.39 -18.01
N PRO A 168 -1.97 2.07 -17.26
CA PRO A 168 -1.16 3.07 -16.54
C PRO A 168 -0.42 4.05 -17.48
N ARG A 169 -0.01 3.60 -18.66
CA ARG A 169 0.70 4.45 -19.62
C ARG A 169 -0.23 5.51 -20.19
N SER A 170 -1.45 5.13 -20.58
CA SER A 170 -2.48 6.05 -21.05
C SER A 170 -2.77 7.12 -19.99
N ALA A 171 -2.96 6.74 -18.74
CA ALA A 171 -3.18 7.67 -17.64
C ALA A 171 -2.03 8.69 -17.50
N PHE A 172 -0.77 8.23 -17.57
CA PHE A 172 0.39 9.13 -17.52
C PHE A 172 0.43 10.12 -18.70
N ASP A 173 0.16 9.64 -19.91
CA ASP A 173 0.21 10.45 -21.12
C ASP A 173 -0.92 11.51 -21.13
N VAL A 174 -2.15 11.13 -20.72
CA VAL A 174 -3.28 12.05 -20.57
C VAL A 174 -2.98 13.14 -19.54
N MET A 175 -2.50 12.74 -18.35
CA MET A 175 -2.14 13.71 -17.30
C MET A 175 -1.01 14.64 -17.73
N THR A 176 -0.05 14.14 -18.52
CA THR A 176 1.06 14.96 -19.03
C THR A 176 0.58 15.94 -20.08
N ALA A 177 -0.27 15.51 -21.01
CA ALA A 177 -0.83 16.38 -22.04
C ALA A 177 -1.73 17.49 -21.48
N ALA A 178 -2.44 17.18 -20.39
CA ALA A 178 -3.32 18.12 -19.69
C ALA A 178 -2.61 18.95 -18.60
N ASP A 179 -1.31 18.76 -18.41
CA ASP A 179 -0.50 19.37 -17.34
C ASP A 179 -1.07 19.18 -15.93
N LEU A 180 -1.57 17.98 -15.66
CA LEU A 180 -2.16 17.61 -14.37
C LEU A 180 -1.15 16.84 -13.50
N ASP A 181 -0.85 17.37 -12.32
CA ASP A 181 -0.04 16.66 -11.33
C ASP A 181 -0.86 15.73 -10.44
N PHE A 182 -2.15 16.03 -10.29
CA PHE A 182 -3.12 15.24 -9.53
C PHE A 182 -4.49 15.32 -10.20
N ALA A 183 -5.20 14.19 -10.25
CA ALA A 183 -6.58 14.12 -10.69
C ALA A 183 -7.36 13.00 -9.98
N PRO A 184 -8.61 13.24 -9.58
CA PRO A 184 -9.56 12.18 -9.27
C PRO A 184 -9.89 11.35 -10.51
N VAL A 185 -10.16 10.08 -10.31
CA VAL A 185 -10.64 9.16 -11.34
C VAL A 185 -12.08 8.80 -11.03
N LEU A 186 -12.96 9.04 -11.99
CA LEU A 186 -14.38 8.75 -11.89
C LEU A 186 -14.74 7.58 -12.81
N HIS A 187 -15.74 6.81 -12.43
CA HIS A 187 -16.41 5.81 -13.27
C HIS A 187 -17.91 5.97 -13.11
N HIS A 188 -18.59 6.29 -14.18
CA HIS A 188 -20.03 6.63 -14.16
C HIS A 188 -20.38 7.70 -13.11
N GLY A 189 -19.51 8.69 -12.93
CA GLY A 189 -19.68 9.79 -11.97
C GLY A 189 -19.30 9.46 -10.52
N ALA A 190 -19.02 8.20 -10.19
CA ALA A 190 -18.56 7.80 -8.86
C ALA A 190 -17.02 7.87 -8.77
N ILE A 191 -16.51 8.30 -7.62
CA ILE A 191 -15.07 8.35 -7.35
C ILE A 191 -14.56 6.92 -7.16
N VAL A 192 -13.68 6.45 -8.07
CA VAL A 192 -13.06 5.12 -8.01
C VAL A 192 -11.59 5.18 -7.58
N GLY A 193 -10.99 6.36 -7.53
CA GLY A 193 -9.64 6.56 -7.08
C GLY A 193 -9.09 7.94 -7.38
N THR A 194 -7.79 8.08 -7.23
CA THR A 194 -7.03 9.26 -7.64
C THR A 194 -5.75 8.83 -8.34
N LEU A 195 -5.18 9.72 -9.14
CA LEU A 195 -3.86 9.56 -9.72
C LEU A 195 -3.04 10.82 -9.53
N SER A 196 -1.77 10.65 -9.23
CA SER A 196 -0.76 11.64 -9.50
C SER A 196 0.02 11.25 -10.77
N ARG A 197 0.60 12.21 -11.47
CA ARG A 197 1.48 11.93 -12.61
C ARG A 197 2.60 10.95 -12.22
N ARG A 198 3.11 11.08 -10.99
CA ARG A 198 4.10 10.16 -10.40
C ARG A 198 3.56 8.76 -10.16
N SER A 199 2.33 8.62 -9.64
CA SER A 199 1.74 7.29 -9.41
C SER A 199 1.39 6.59 -10.72
N ALA A 200 0.89 7.31 -11.72
CA ALA A 200 0.65 6.78 -13.05
C ALA A 200 1.94 6.27 -13.71
N LEU A 201 3.05 7.06 -13.65
CA LEU A 201 4.35 6.60 -14.14
C LEU A 201 4.85 5.36 -13.41
N ARG A 202 4.74 5.32 -12.08
CA ARG A 202 5.17 4.16 -11.28
C ARG A 202 4.37 2.91 -11.61
N ALA A 203 3.08 3.04 -11.88
CA ALA A 203 2.24 1.91 -12.27
C ALA A 203 2.65 1.28 -13.62
N THR A 204 3.41 1.97 -14.46
CA THR A 204 4.01 1.37 -15.67
C THR A 204 5.22 0.48 -15.36
N LEU A 205 5.82 0.61 -14.17
CA LEU A 205 7.06 -0.06 -13.78
C LEU A 205 6.82 -1.21 -12.78
N TYR A 206 5.84 -1.05 -11.89
CA TYR A 206 5.58 -1.99 -10.80
C TYR A 206 4.35 -2.82 -11.09
N GLN A 207 4.44 -4.11 -10.75
CA GLN A 207 3.30 -5.02 -10.83
C GLN A 207 2.68 -5.15 -9.43
N PRO A 208 1.36 -4.97 -9.28
CA PRO A 208 0.69 -5.14 -8.00
C PRO A 208 0.84 -6.57 -7.45
N ALA A 209 0.96 -6.69 -6.13
CA ALA A 209 0.86 -7.96 -5.42
C ALA A 209 -0.64 -8.30 -5.24
N LEU A 210 -1.11 -9.29 -6.00
CA LEU A 210 -2.53 -9.66 -6.05
C LEU A 210 -2.76 -11.09 -5.54
N ASP A 211 -3.92 -11.30 -4.91
CA ASP A 211 -4.42 -12.63 -4.57
C ASP A 211 -5.02 -13.34 -5.82
N ALA A 212 -5.48 -14.56 -5.63
CA ALA A 212 -6.05 -15.38 -6.71
C ALA A 212 -7.36 -14.78 -7.29
N GLN A 213 -8.01 -13.84 -6.59
CA GLN A 213 -9.19 -13.12 -7.04
C GLN A 213 -8.86 -11.76 -7.67
N GLY A 214 -7.57 -11.43 -7.86
CA GLY A 214 -7.13 -10.16 -8.42
C GLY A 214 -7.24 -8.96 -7.47
N ARG A 215 -7.35 -9.20 -6.14
CA ARG A 215 -7.42 -8.15 -5.12
C ARG A 215 -6.04 -7.91 -4.50
N LEU A 216 -5.83 -6.74 -3.93
CA LEU A 216 -4.58 -6.37 -3.27
C LEU A 216 -4.26 -7.32 -2.10
N ARG A 217 -3.02 -7.79 -2.03
CA ARG A 217 -2.54 -8.62 -0.92
C ARG A 217 -2.33 -7.81 0.35
N VAL A 218 -2.60 -8.46 1.49
CA VAL A 218 -2.37 -7.88 2.81
C VAL A 218 -1.92 -8.96 3.78
N ALA A 219 -0.95 -8.63 4.62
CA ALA A 219 -0.52 -9.46 5.72
C ALA A 219 -1.00 -8.90 7.06
N ALA A 220 -1.05 -9.74 8.08
CA ALA A 220 -1.32 -9.33 9.44
C ALA A 220 -0.39 -10.05 10.42
N ALA A 221 0.08 -9.32 11.42
CA ALA A 221 0.90 -9.88 12.49
C ALA A 221 0.04 -10.62 13.52
N LEU A 222 0.60 -11.71 14.01
CA LEU A 222 -0.01 -12.61 14.97
C LEU A 222 0.96 -12.82 16.14
N GLY A 223 0.59 -12.34 17.32
CA GLY A 223 1.37 -12.54 18.54
C GLY A 223 1.24 -13.95 19.09
N LEU A 224 2.13 -14.30 20.02
CA LEU A 224 2.21 -15.64 20.62
C LEU A 224 1.27 -15.85 21.82
N ASN A 225 0.61 -14.80 22.29
CA ASN A 225 -0.24 -14.84 23.48
C ASN A 225 -1.69 -15.19 23.12
N GLY A 226 -2.35 -15.91 24.03
CA GLY A 226 -3.75 -16.33 23.87
C GLY A 226 -3.92 -17.51 22.92
N ASP A 227 -5.11 -17.63 22.31
CA ASP A 227 -5.41 -18.67 21.34
C ASP A 227 -4.93 -18.26 19.93
N VAL A 228 -3.70 -18.64 19.62
CA VAL A 228 -3.05 -18.38 18.33
C VAL A 228 -3.86 -18.99 17.17
N GLY A 229 -4.37 -20.22 17.35
CA GLY A 229 -5.12 -20.91 16.30
C GLY A 229 -6.47 -20.24 15.98
N ALA A 230 -7.21 -19.85 17.01
CA ALA A 230 -8.47 -19.13 16.81
C ALA A 230 -8.25 -17.77 16.11
N ARG A 231 -7.20 -17.03 16.53
CA ARG A 231 -6.86 -15.74 15.92
C ARG A 231 -6.42 -15.92 14.47
N ALA A 232 -5.60 -16.93 14.17
CA ALA A 232 -5.17 -17.22 12.79
C ALA A 232 -6.38 -17.53 11.89
N ARG A 233 -7.30 -18.39 12.33
CA ARG A 233 -8.54 -18.69 11.58
C ARG A 233 -9.42 -17.47 11.35
N ALA A 234 -9.53 -16.59 12.34
CA ALA A 234 -10.30 -15.36 12.20
C ALA A 234 -9.71 -14.42 11.14
N LEU A 235 -8.37 -14.26 11.13
CA LEU A 235 -7.65 -13.46 10.14
C LEU A 235 -7.78 -14.07 8.73
N ALA A 236 -7.67 -15.38 8.60
CA ALA A 236 -7.88 -16.08 7.33
C ALA A 236 -9.32 -15.89 6.81
N THR A 237 -10.32 -15.97 7.70
CA THR A 237 -11.73 -15.69 7.36
C THR A 237 -11.94 -14.25 6.91
N ALA A 238 -11.20 -13.30 7.46
CA ALA A 238 -11.21 -11.90 7.02
C ALA A 238 -10.58 -11.71 5.62
N GLY A 239 -9.79 -12.69 5.15
CA GLY A 239 -9.17 -12.69 3.82
C GLY A 239 -7.72 -12.22 3.82
N VAL A 240 -6.99 -12.36 4.96
CA VAL A 240 -5.54 -12.12 4.98
C VAL A 240 -4.81 -13.12 4.08
N ASP A 241 -3.78 -12.66 3.39
CA ASP A 241 -3.00 -13.52 2.48
C ASP A 241 -1.76 -14.12 3.14
N VAL A 242 -1.21 -13.43 4.14
CA VAL A 242 0.01 -13.84 4.84
C VAL A 242 -0.13 -13.56 6.33
N LEU A 243 0.11 -14.57 7.13
CA LEU A 243 0.23 -14.44 8.59
C LEU A 243 1.71 -14.29 8.98
N VAL A 244 2.00 -13.28 9.79
CA VAL A 244 3.35 -13.00 10.28
C VAL A 244 3.37 -13.25 11.77
N LEU A 245 3.99 -14.34 12.20
CA LEU A 245 4.22 -14.60 13.64
C LEU A 245 5.28 -13.62 14.15
N ASP A 246 4.90 -12.75 15.08
CA ASP A 246 5.77 -11.69 15.57
C ASP A 246 6.04 -11.80 17.07
N THR A 247 7.31 -11.71 17.42
CA THR A 247 7.81 -11.77 18.79
C THR A 247 9.19 -11.15 18.89
N ALA A 248 9.58 -10.72 20.10
CA ALA A 248 10.89 -10.14 20.36
C ALA A 248 12.06 -11.12 20.12
N HIS A 249 11.82 -12.44 20.23
CA HIS A 249 12.85 -13.47 19.99
C HIS A 249 12.26 -14.61 19.17
N GLY A 250 12.52 -14.60 17.86
CA GLY A 250 11.95 -15.55 16.91
C GLY A 250 12.39 -17.02 17.11
N HIS A 251 13.48 -17.27 17.84
CA HIS A 251 13.98 -18.63 18.10
C HIS A 251 13.65 -19.13 19.52
N GLN A 252 12.49 -18.74 20.04
CA GLN A 252 11.98 -19.26 21.32
C GLN A 252 11.00 -20.41 21.10
N ASP A 253 10.88 -21.30 22.09
CA ASP A 253 9.96 -22.46 22.03
C ASP A 253 8.50 -22.05 21.81
N GLY A 254 8.09 -20.90 22.36
CA GLY A 254 6.76 -20.33 22.15
C GLY A 254 6.48 -20.06 20.68
N MET A 255 7.45 -19.48 19.98
CA MET A 255 7.37 -19.22 18.53
C MET A 255 7.26 -20.52 17.73
N LEU A 256 8.09 -21.50 18.04
CA LEU A 256 8.06 -22.80 17.36
C LEU A 256 6.73 -23.54 17.57
N ARG A 257 6.14 -23.43 18.79
CA ARG A 257 4.78 -23.97 19.04
C ARG A 257 3.72 -23.25 18.23
N ALA A 258 3.73 -21.91 18.22
CA ALA A 258 2.78 -21.11 17.47
C ALA A 258 2.86 -21.39 15.96
N LEU A 259 4.09 -21.51 15.43
CA LEU A 259 4.31 -21.86 14.02
C LEU A 259 3.70 -23.22 13.66
N ARG A 260 3.87 -24.24 14.51
CA ARG A 260 3.25 -25.56 14.29
C ARG A 260 1.72 -25.45 14.33
N ILE A 261 1.16 -24.73 15.31
CA ILE A 261 -0.30 -24.52 15.39
C ILE A 261 -0.83 -23.91 14.10
N VAL A 262 -0.17 -22.87 13.58
CA VAL A 262 -0.62 -22.18 12.35
C VAL A 262 -0.39 -23.06 11.12
N ALA A 263 0.72 -23.79 11.04
CA ALA A 263 1.03 -24.69 9.93
C ALA A 263 0.06 -25.89 9.84
N ASP A 264 -0.46 -26.36 10.99
CA ASP A 264 -1.44 -27.46 11.07
C ASP A 264 -2.88 -26.98 10.73
N LEU A 265 -3.10 -25.67 10.56
CA LEU A 265 -4.37 -25.14 10.07
C LEU A 265 -4.37 -25.21 8.54
N ASP A 266 -5.41 -25.80 7.99
CA ASP A 266 -5.67 -25.81 6.55
C ASP A 266 -6.29 -24.45 6.16
N LEU A 267 -5.42 -23.45 5.90
CA LEU A 267 -5.79 -22.04 5.67
C LEU A 267 -5.54 -21.63 4.22
#